data_e09182c565ca6b87399e02e5fdb41f8e
#
_entry.id   e09182c565ca6b87399e02e5fdb41f8e
#
_cell.length_a   1.000
_cell.length_b   1.000
_cell.length_c   1.000
_cell.angle_alpha   90.00
_cell.angle_beta   90.00
_cell.angle_gamma   90.00
#
_symmetry.space_group_name_H-M   'P 1'
#
loop_
_entity.id
_entity.type
_entity.pdbx_description
1 polymer ?
#
loop_
_entity_poly.entity_id
_entity_poly.type
_entity_poly.pdbx_seq_one_letter_code
_entity_poly.pdbx_strand_id
1 'polypeptide(L)'
;MRRDQGLNDSWRFASIELKEPPKIDVKAWKPGDPVPRRSLSVLWDQKTNQTYEAVVDLVGDRVDWWIHKPGACPNFTLDEYHDVDDALREHPEVLARLAARGITDPSLVLFDVWTYGAAVMPDQWRDRRLGWCDLWMRETSEGNPYAHPISGLKIIVDVNTLEVLEIEDHHDYGLPEVDGEYDPRVRGTHERTDLKPLEISQPEGVSFAVDGNEVRWQNWSLRLGFNFREGPVIYQVAFDDQGTRRDVAYRMSFAEMVVPYRDPGFDHYRRTAFDIGEWGLGYMTTSLELGCDCLGEIVYVDAVMPDTRGEPFEIPRAICLHEEDNAVLWKHVDAETGAQVRKHRMRGARIRLDGDNSHGERR
;
A
#
# COMPACT_ATOMS: atom_id res chain seq x y z
N MET A 1 1.58 -18.70 -18.95
CA MET A 1 0.31 -18.87 -18.21
C MET A 1 -0.91 -18.51 -19.05
N ARG A 2 -1.10 -17.27 -19.54
CA ARG A 2 -2.27 -16.88 -20.37
C ARG A 2 -2.54 -17.88 -21.50
N ARG A 3 -1.53 -18.21 -22.28
CA ARG A 3 -1.62 -19.18 -23.40
C ARG A 3 -2.03 -20.59 -22.92
N ASP A 4 -1.36 -21.10 -21.88
CA ASP A 4 -1.49 -22.50 -21.47
C ASP A 4 -2.80 -22.78 -20.71
N GLN A 5 -3.34 -21.76 -20.03
CA GLN A 5 -4.60 -21.83 -19.29
C GLN A 5 -5.78 -21.20 -20.05
N GLY A 6 -5.54 -20.66 -21.24
CA GLY A 6 -6.59 -20.06 -22.07
C GLY A 6 -7.22 -18.80 -21.45
N LEU A 7 -6.42 -17.99 -20.71
CA LEU A 7 -6.92 -16.80 -20.04
C LEU A 7 -7.33 -15.76 -21.10
N ASN A 8 -8.59 -15.38 -21.07
CA ASN A 8 -9.18 -14.34 -21.92
C ASN A 8 -9.28 -13.00 -21.15
N ASP A 9 -9.98 -12.03 -21.73
CA ASP A 9 -10.11 -10.67 -21.18
C ASP A 9 -10.94 -10.58 -19.90
N SER A 10 -11.63 -11.65 -19.48
CA SER A 10 -12.34 -11.65 -18.20
C SER A 10 -11.44 -11.94 -16.99
N TRP A 11 -10.22 -12.39 -17.23
CA TRP A 11 -9.28 -12.69 -16.16
C TRP A 11 -8.54 -11.44 -15.68
N ARG A 12 -8.39 -11.35 -14.36
CA ARG A 12 -7.68 -10.29 -13.67
C ARG A 12 -6.64 -10.89 -12.72
N PHE A 13 -5.56 -10.16 -12.50
CA PHE A 13 -4.52 -10.49 -11.54
C PHE A 13 -4.66 -9.59 -10.33
N ALA A 14 -4.89 -10.19 -9.17
CA ALA A 14 -4.78 -9.49 -7.90
C ALA A 14 -3.31 -9.31 -7.50
N SER A 15 -2.45 -10.28 -7.85
CA SER A 15 -1.02 -10.15 -7.64
C SER A 15 -0.21 -11.06 -8.56
N ILE A 16 1.01 -10.61 -8.87
CA ILE A 16 2.08 -11.46 -9.43
C ILE A 16 3.34 -11.13 -8.64
N GLU A 17 3.83 -12.08 -7.87
CA GLU A 17 4.95 -11.86 -6.96
C GLU A 17 6.06 -12.89 -7.16
N LEU A 18 7.22 -12.60 -6.59
CA LEU A 18 8.26 -13.61 -6.46
C LEU A 18 7.77 -14.77 -5.58
N LYS A 19 7.74 -15.98 -6.12
CA LYS A 19 7.67 -17.17 -5.29
C LYS A 19 9.01 -17.37 -4.61
N GLU A 20 9.15 -16.86 -3.39
CA GLU A 20 10.40 -16.94 -2.64
C GLU A 20 10.85 -18.40 -2.48
N PRO A 21 12.12 -18.70 -2.75
CA PRO A 21 12.64 -20.04 -2.49
C PRO A 21 12.71 -20.30 -0.97
N PRO A 22 12.68 -21.58 -0.55
CA PRO A 22 12.82 -21.92 0.86
C PRO A 22 14.11 -21.34 1.46
N LYS A 23 14.03 -20.83 2.71
CA LYS A 23 15.19 -20.26 3.43
C LYS A 23 16.43 -21.16 3.41
N ILE A 24 16.23 -22.47 3.50
CA ILE A 24 17.32 -23.43 3.52
C ILE A 24 18.08 -23.45 2.18
N ASP A 25 17.36 -23.35 1.08
CA ASP A 25 17.93 -23.35 -0.27
C ASP A 25 18.70 -22.04 -0.53
N VAL A 26 18.13 -20.90 -0.09
CA VAL A 26 18.80 -19.59 -0.17
C VAL A 26 20.10 -19.59 0.62
N LYS A 27 20.12 -20.18 1.82
CA LYS A 27 21.33 -20.25 2.65
C LYS A 27 22.38 -21.23 2.14
N ALA A 28 21.96 -22.26 1.43
CA ALA A 28 22.86 -23.27 0.85
C ALA A 28 23.44 -22.81 -0.50
N TRP A 29 22.81 -21.84 -1.17
CA TRP A 29 23.21 -21.37 -2.49
C TRP A 29 24.60 -20.75 -2.50
N LYS A 30 25.35 -21.04 -3.55
CA LYS A 30 26.70 -20.50 -3.80
C LYS A 30 26.75 -19.85 -5.18
N PRO A 31 27.64 -18.86 -5.40
CA PRO A 31 27.86 -18.27 -6.71
C PRO A 31 28.12 -19.34 -7.77
N GLY A 32 27.29 -19.33 -8.83
CA GLY A 32 27.33 -20.31 -9.92
C GLY A 32 26.27 -21.41 -9.83
N ASP A 33 25.61 -21.58 -8.67
CA ASP A 33 24.48 -22.50 -8.58
C ASP A 33 23.26 -21.96 -9.34
N PRO A 34 22.41 -22.85 -9.89
CA PRO A 34 21.16 -22.44 -10.55
C PRO A 34 20.29 -21.65 -9.59
N VAL A 35 19.65 -20.59 -10.10
CA VAL A 35 18.66 -19.80 -9.37
C VAL A 35 17.28 -20.11 -9.92
N PRO A 36 16.42 -20.87 -9.22
CA PRO A 36 15.04 -21.06 -9.59
C PRO A 36 14.31 -19.70 -9.60
N ARG A 37 13.70 -19.36 -10.73
CA ARG A 37 12.91 -18.14 -10.87
C ARG A 37 11.46 -18.52 -11.04
N ARG A 38 10.67 -18.33 -10.00
CA ARG A 38 9.23 -18.66 -10.00
C ARG A 38 8.43 -17.46 -9.56
N SER A 39 7.29 -17.25 -10.19
CA SER A 39 6.28 -16.32 -9.70
C SER A 39 5.13 -17.06 -9.03
N LEU A 40 4.54 -16.43 -8.01
CA LEU A 40 3.24 -16.79 -7.44
C LEU A 40 2.24 -15.74 -7.94
N SER A 41 1.14 -16.17 -8.53
CA SER A 41 0.07 -15.29 -9.00
C SER A 41 -1.24 -15.65 -8.31
N VAL A 42 -1.97 -14.62 -7.87
CA VAL A 42 -3.37 -14.72 -7.48
C VAL A 42 -4.20 -14.03 -8.55
N LEU A 43 -5.20 -14.72 -9.07
CA LEU A 43 -6.01 -14.22 -10.17
C LEU A 43 -7.45 -14.74 -10.06
N TRP A 44 -8.38 -14.04 -10.70
CA TRP A 44 -9.77 -14.47 -10.76
C TRP A 44 -10.37 -14.21 -12.15
N ASP A 45 -11.41 -14.98 -12.46
CA ASP A 45 -12.24 -14.75 -13.63
C ASP A 45 -13.48 -13.94 -13.22
N GLN A 46 -13.60 -12.71 -13.72
CA GLN A 46 -14.74 -11.83 -13.43
C GLN A 46 -16.10 -12.43 -13.80
N LYS A 47 -16.16 -13.30 -14.83
CA LYS A 47 -17.44 -13.91 -15.27
C LYS A 47 -17.95 -14.96 -14.33
N THR A 48 -17.06 -15.72 -13.68
CA THR A 48 -17.44 -16.84 -12.82
C THR A 48 -17.21 -16.54 -11.36
N ASN A 49 -16.55 -15.45 -11.01
CA ASN A 49 -16.08 -15.06 -9.68
C ASN A 49 -15.22 -16.16 -9.01
N GLN A 50 -14.48 -16.91 -9.82
CA GLN A 50 -13.63 -17.98 -9.32
C GLN A 50 -12.19 -17.54 -9.21
N THR A 51 -11.59 -17.77 -8.04
CA THR A 51 -10.21 -17.40 -7.70
C THR A 51 -9.27 -18.58 -7.85
N TYR A 52 -8.09 -18.30 -8.37
CA TYR A 52 -7.01 -19.28 -8.57
C TYR A 52 -5.69 -18.74 -8.04
N GLU A 53 -4.86 -19.67 -7.58
CA GLU A 53 -3.45 -19.44 -7.37
C GLU A 53 -2.64 -20.24 -8.38
N ALA A 54 -1.59 -19.65 -8.89
CA ALA A 54 -0.69 -20.29 -9.85
C ALA A 54 0.78 -20.05 -9.50
N VAL A 55 1.62 -21.04 -9.75
CA VAL A 55 3.07 -20.86 -9.76
C VAL A 55 3.59 -21.10 -11.18
N VAL A 56 4.38 -20.15 -11.65
CA VAL A 56 5.01 -20.22 -12.98
C VAL A 56 6.52 -20.30 -12.82
N ASP A 57 7.12 -21.30 -13.42
CA ASP A 57 8.56 -21.40 -13.61
C ASP A 57 8.97 -20.51 -14.79
N LEU A 58 9.65 -19.42 -14.48
CA LEU A 58 10.06 -18.42 -15.49
C LEU A 58 11.28 -18.87 -16.30
N VAL A 59 12.03 -19.85 -15.81
CA VAL A 59 13.17 -20.45 -16.54
C VAL A 59 12.68 -21.55 -17.48
N GLY A 60 11.76 -22.37 -17.00
CA GLY A 60 11.18 -23.47 -17.77
C GLY A 60 10.01 -23.07 -18.68
N ASP A 61 9.56 -21.81 -18.64
CA ASP A 61 8.39 -21.28 -19.36
C ASP A 61 7.16 -22.17 -19.25
N ARG A 62 6.82 -22.58 -18.02
CA ARG A 62 5.70 -23.48 -17.73
C ARG A 62 4.98 -23.12 -16.45
N VAL A 63 3.70 -23.51 -16.37
CA VAL A 63 2.92 -23.49 -15.14
C VAL A 63 3.25 -24.72 -14.33
N ASP A 64 3.88 -24.53 -13.14
CA ASP A 64 4.22 -25.63 -12.23
C ASP A 64 2.97 -26.18 -11.54
N TRP A 65 2.04 -25.30 -11.14
CA TRP A 65 0.73 -25.68 -10.63
C TRP A 65 -0.30 -24.56 -10.82
N TRP A 66 -1.57 -24.97 -10.84
CA TRP A 66 -2.75 -24.14 -11.01
C TRP A 66 -3.84 -24.69 -10.11
N ILE A 67 -4.25 -23.92 -9.10
CA ILE A 67 -5.16 -24.39 -8.04
C ILE A 67 -6.34 -23.45 -7.92
N HIS A 68 -7.54 -23.98 -8.09
CA HIS A 68 -8.78 -23.29 -7.77
C HIS A 68 -8.93 -23.14 -6.24
N LYS A 69 -9.35 -21.98 -5.78
CA LYS A 69 -9.59 -21.62 -4.38
C LYS A 69 -11.08 -21.34 -4.15
N PRO A 70 -11.88 -22.39 -3.91
CA PRO A 70 -13.32 -22.21 -3.75
C PRO A 70 -13.65 -21.29 -2.58
N GLY A 71 -14.57 -20.32 -2.81
CA GLY A 71 -15.04 -19.38 -1.79
C GLY A 71 -14.00 -18.34 -1.38
N ALA A 72 -12.84 -18.29 -2.03
CA ALA A 72 -11.86 -17.22 -1.83
C ALA A 72 -12.18 -16.03 -2.75
N CYS A 73 -12.00 -14.83 -2.21
CA CYS A 73 -12.08 -13.59 -2.95
C CYS A 73 -10.76 -12.83 -2.74
N PRO A 74 -9.99 -12.50 -3.79
CA PRO A 74 -8.76 -11.74 -3.62
C PRO A 74 -9.09 -10.29 -3.21
N ASN A 75 -8.07 -9.55 -2.73
CA ASN A 75 -8.19 -8.12 -2.49
C ASN A 75 -8.70 -7.38 -3.72
N PHE A 76 -9.34 -6.23 -3.51
CA PHE A 76 -9.70 -5.34 -4.62
C PHE A 76 -8.44 -4.77 -5.27
N THR A 77 -8.59 -4.40 -6.53
CA THR A 77 -7.54 -3.82 -7.34
C THR A 77 -7.88 -2.36 -7.64
N LEU A 78 -6.87 -1.57 -8.02
CA LEU A 78 -7.08 -0.15 -8.33
C LEU A 78 -8.13 0.07 -9.41
N ASP A 79 -8.14 -0.77 -10.47
CA ASP A 79 -9.12 -0.67 -11.54
C ASP A 79 -10.55 -0.81 -10.98
N GLU A 80 -10.77 -1.75 -10.06
CA GLU A 80 -12.09 -1.99 -9.47
C GLU A 80 -12.60 -0.79 -8.65
N TYR A 81 -11.71 -0.07 -7.96
CA TYR A 81 -12.09 1.15 -7.26
C TYR A 81 -12.56 2.23 -8.22
N HIS A 82 -11.83 2.43 -9.31
CA HIS A 82 -12.20 3.41 -10.34
C HIS A 82 -13.49 3.02 -11.06
N ASP A 83 -13.60 1.75 -11.46
CA ASP A 83 -14.78 1.24 -12.17
C ASP A 83 -16.07 1.41 -11.34
N VAL A 84 -16.00 1.17 -10.02
CA VAL A 84 -17.13 1.38 -9.11
C VAL A 84 -17.45 2.86 -8.94
N ASP A 85 -16.46 3.70 -8.70
CA ASP A 85 -16.67 5.15 -8.54
C ASP A 85 -17.32 5.75 -9.79
N ASP A 86 -16.82 5.41 -10.99
CA ASP A 86 -17.38 5.88 -12.27
C ASP A 86 -18.82 5.37 -12.47
N ALA A 87 -19.08 4.10 -12.22
CA ALA A 87 -20.41 3.54 -12.38
C ALA A 87 -21.46 4.16 -11.44
N LEU A 88 -21.08 4.43 -10.18
CA LEU A 88 -21.97 5.02 -9.20
C LEU A 88 -22.27 6.51 -9.47
N ARG A 89 -21.30 7.24 -10.04
CA ARG A 89 -21.49 8.65 -10.46
C ARG A 89 -22.57 8.83 -11.51
N GLU A 90 -22.86 7.79 -12.29
CA GLU A 90 -23.86 7.83 -13.35
C GLU A 90 -25.15 7.06 -13.00
N HIS A 91 -25.18 6.37 -11.84
CA HIS A 91 -26.31 5.51 -11.49
C HIS A 91 -27.55 6.31 -11.07
N PRO A 92 -28.70 6.20 -11.78
CA PRO A 92 -29.85 7.10 -11.61
C PRO A 92 -30.42 7.12 -10.20
N GLU A 93 -30.51 5.96 -9.53
CA GLU A 93 -31.06 5.87 -8.19
C GLU A 93 -30.10 6.44 -7.13
N VAL A 94 -28.80 6.25 -7.30
CA VAL A 94 -27.77 6.87 -6.46
C VAL A 94 -27.84 8.38 -6.56
N LEU A 95 -27.90 8.90 -7.79
CA LEU A 95 -28.05 10.34 -8.03
C LEU A 95 -29.34 10.92 -7.41
N ALA A 96 -30.44 10.18 -7.48
CA ALA A 96 -31.69 10.59 -6.84
C ALA A 96 -31.56 10.68 -5.31
N ARG A 97 -30.85 9.74 -4.67
CA ARG A 97 -30.60 9.79 -3.22
C ARG A 97 -29.69 10.95 -2.82
N LEU A 98 -28.65 11.21 -3.60
CA LEU A 98 -27.76 12.37 -3.39
C LEU A 98 -28.53 13.69 -3.55
N ALA A 99 -29.35 13.81 -4.61
CA ALA A 99 -30.16 15.00 -4.86
C ALA A 99 -31.18 15.26 -3.74
N ALA A 100 -31.79 14.21 -3.16
CA ALA A 100 -32.69 14.33 -2.02
C ALA A 100 -31.98 14.90 -0.76
N ARG A 101 -30.66 14.76 -0.67
CA ARG A 101 -29.80 15.31 0.38
C ARG A 101 -29.19 16.68 0.03
N GLY A 102 -29.63 17.27 -1.10
CA GLY A 102 -29.12 18.55 -1.59
C GLY A 102 -27.80 18.49 -2.35
N ILE A 103 -27.27 17.28 -2.59
CA ILE A 103 -26.03 17.07 -3.33
C ILE A 103 -26.38 16.89 -4.81
N THR A 104 -26.11 17.93 -5.60
CA THR A 104 -26.50 17.99 -7.03
C THR A 104 -25.34 17.79 -7.99
N ASP A 105 -24.11 17.88 -7.51
CA ASP A 105 -22.91 17.64 -8.29
C ASP A 105 -22.20 16.36 -7.84
N PRO A 106 -22.42 15.23 -8.54
CA PRO A 106 -21.78 13.97 -8.18
C PRO A 106 -20.27 13.94 -8.42
N SER A 107 -19.71 14.89 -9.20
CA SER A 107 -18.27 14.98 -9.41
C SER A 107 -17.48 15.33 -8.13
N LEU A 108 -18.18 15.93 -7.16
CA LEU A 108 -17.62 16.24 -5.85
C LEU A 108 -17.74 15.10 -4.83
N VAL A 109 -18.45 14.01 -5.18
CA VAL A 109 -18.63 12.86 -4.29
C VAL A 109 -17.53 11.84 -4.54
N LEU A 110 -16.89 11.38 -3.47
CA LEU A 110 -16.05 10.20 -3.49
C LEU A 110 -16.88 8.99 -3.09
N PHE A 111 -16.95 8.00 -3.95
CA PHE A 111 -17.55 6.70 -3.68
C PHE A 111 -16.45 5.74 -3.23
N ASP A 112 -16.19 5.73 -1.93
CA ASP A 112 -15.09 4.96 -1.32
C ASP A 112 -15.54 3.51 -1.09
N VAL A 113 -15.24 2.64 -2.04
CA VAL A 113 -15.66 1.25 -1.97
C VAL A 113 -14.74 0.43 -1.06
N TRP A 114 -15.35 -0.32 -0.15
CA TRP A 114 -14.71 -1.23 0.79
C TRP A 114 -15.10 -2.66 0.49
N THR A 115 -14.22 -3.61 0.82
CA THR A 115 -14.57 -5.02 0.76
C THR A 115 -15.66 -5.35 1.78
N TYR A 116 -16.58 -6.22 1.41
CA TYR A 116 -17.64 -6.64 2.32
C TYR A 116 -17.12 -7.76 3.23
N GLY A 117 -17.13 -7.55 4.54
CA GLY A 117 -16.61 -8.52 5.50
C GLY A 117 -17.30 -9.88 5.39
N ALA A 118 -16.56 -10.93 5.11
CA ALA A 118 -17.10 -12.28 4.87
C ALA A 118 -17.96 -12.81 6.04
N ALA A 119 -17.65 -12.39 7.27
CA ALA A 119 -18.39 -12.81 8.48
C ALA A 119 -19.83 -12.26 8.56
N VAL A 120 -20.08 -11.15 7.88
CA VAL A 120 -21.40 -10.47 7.88
C VAL A 120 -22.06 -10.43 6.52
N MET A 121 -21.46 -11.12 5.54
CA MET A 121 -21.97 -11.19 4.17
C MET A 121 -23.31 -11.92 4.13
N PRO A 122 -24.36 -11.33 3.52
CA PRO A 122 -25.66 -11.98 3.33
C PRO A 122 -25.54 -13.26 2.50
N ASP A 123 -26.28 -14.31 2.89
CA ASP A 123 -26.21 -15.61 2.20
C ASP A 123 -26.58 -15.53 0.72
N GLN A 124 -27.50 -14.64 0.35
CA GLN A 124 -27.97 -14.46 -1.03
C GLN A 124 -26.88 -13.90 -1.98
N TRP A 125 -25.79 -13.36 -1.44
CA TRP A 125 -24.73 -12.75 -2.23
C TRP A 125 -23.38 -13.45 -2.07
N ARG A 126 -23.33 -14.62 -1.44
CA ARG A 126 -22.05 -15.34 -1.15
C ARG A 126 -21.23 -15.69 -2.39
N ASP A 127 -21.88 -15.80 -3.55
CA ASP A 127 -21.19 -16.10 -4.81
C ASP A 127 -20.77 -14.84 -5.59
N ARG A 128 -21.03 -13.65 -5.02
CA ARG A 128 -20.71 -12.37 -5.65
C ARG A 128 -19.44 -11.75 -5.08
N ARG A 129 -18.81 -10.87 -5.84
CA ARG A 129 -17.69 -10.04 -5.41
C ARG A 129 -18.22 -8.73 -4.86
N LEU A 130 -18.52 -8.70 -3.56
CA LEU A 130 -19.21 -7.58 -2.94
C LEU A 130 -18.27 -6.48 -2.49
N GLY A 131 -18.65 -5.25 -2.84
CA GLY A 131 -18.22 -4.03 -2.22
C GLY A 131 -19.38 -3.30 -1.54
N TRP A 132 -19.05 -2.42 -0.61
CA TRP A 132 -19.95 -1.43 -0.06
C TRP A 132 -19.25 -0.08 0.00
N CYS A 133 -19.97 1.01 -0.26
CA CYS A 133 -19.37 2.32 -0.39
C CYS A 133 -19.67 3.19 0.83
N ASP A 134 -18.62 3.77 1.41
CA ASP A 134 -18.71 5.03 2.13
C ASP A 134 -18.79 6.17 1.12
N LEU A 135 -19.53 7.21 1.47
CA LEU A 135 -19.66 8.37 0.61
C LEU A 135 -19.14 9.61 1.35
N TRP A 136 -18.38 10.39 0.61
CA TRP A 136 -17.74 11.60 1.12
C TRP A 136 -17.89 12.73 0.12
N MET A 137 -17.98 13.96 0.58
CA MET A 137 -18.14 15.12 -0.28
C MET A 137 -16.94 16.06 -0.21
N ARG A 138 -16.45 16.47 -1.36
CA ARG A 138 -15.47 17.54 -1.49
C ARG A 138 -16.16 18.89 -1.60
N GLU A 139 -15.56 19.95 -1.09
CA GLU A 139 -16.02 21.32 -1.35
C GLU A 139 -15.61 21.80 -2.75
N THR A 140 -14.47 21.32 -3.21
CA THR A 140 -13.93 21.58 -4.56
C THR A 140 -13.39 20.29 -5.14
N SER A 141 -13.16 20.22 -6.45
CA SER A 141 -12.63 19.02 -7.12
C SER A 141 -11.29 18.51 -6.55
N GLU A 142 -10.49 19.41 -5.98
CA GLU A 142 -9.17 19.12 -5.38
C GLU A 142 -9.20 19.11 -3.85
N GLY A 143 -10.38 19.30 -3.25
CA GLY A 143 -10.52 19.41 -1.80
C GLY A 143 -10.53 18.06 -1.08
N ASN A 144 -10.35 18.12 0.25
CA ASN A 144 -10.41 16.96 1.12
C ASN A 144 -11.84 16.40 1.21
N PRO A 145 -12.12 15.17 0.74
CA PRO A 145 -13.45 14.58 0.88
C PRO A 145 -13.76 14.13 2.31
N TYR A 146 -12.75 13.70 3.07
CA TYR A 146 -12.93 13.00 4.34
C TYR A 146 -13.42 13.88 5.50
N ALA A 147 -13.44 15.19 5.33
CA ALA A 147 -14.03 16.09 6.30
C ALA A 147 -15.57 16.09 6.28
N HIS A 148 -16.18 15.67 5.19
CA HIS A 148 -17.63 15.77 4.96
C HIS A 148 -18.24 14.40 4.61
N PRO A 149 -18.41 13.49 5.60
CA PRO A 149 -19.08 12.22 5.40
C PRO A 149 -20.57 12.39 5.05
N ILE A 150 -21.04 11.66 4.06
CA ILE A 150 -22.47 11.52 3.72
C ILE A 150 -23.02 10.36 4.54
N SER A 151 -23.37 10.61 5.79
CA SER A 151 -23.76 9.57 6.76
C SER A 151 -25.11 8.93 6.43
N GLY A 152 -25.27 7.65 6.76
CA GLY A 152 -26.53 6.92 6.68
C GLY A 152 -26.95 6.53 5.27
N LEU A 153 -26.13 6.77 4.26
CA LEU A 153 -26.31 6.31 2.88
C LEU A 153 -25.17 5.36 2.54
N LYS A 154 -25.50 4.11 2.23
CA LYS A 154 -24.52 3.09 1.82
C LYS A 154 -24.99 2.41 0.54
N ILE A 155 -24.07 2.07 -0.30
CA ILE A 155 -24.36 1.41 -1.58
C ILE A 155 -23.65 0.07 -1.58
N ILE A 156 -24.41 -1.00 -1.80
CA ILE A 156 -23.89 -2.35 -1.95
C ILE A 156 -23.81 -2.65 -3.44
N VAL A 157 -22.63 -3.04 -3.89
CA VAL A 157 -22.33 -3.23 -5.32
C VAL A 157 -21.67 -4.58 -5.55
N ASP A 158 -22.01 -5.23 -6.66
CA ASP A 158 -21.22 -6.32 -7.20
C ASP A 158 -20.09 -5.72 -8.06
N VAL A 159 -18.87 -5.80 -7.58
CA VAL A 159 -17.71 -5.16 -8.21
C VAL A 159 -17.33 -5.78 -9.55
N ASN A 160 -17.66 -7.06 -9.79
CA ASN A 160 -17.41 -7.70 -11.09
C ASN A 160 -18.37 -7.22 -12.19
N THR A 161 -19.63 -6.92 -11.83
CA THR A 161 -20.69 -6.57 -12.78
C THR A 161 -21.07 -5.10 -12.73
N LEU A 162 -20.62 -4.37 -11.71
CA LEU A 162 -20.99 -2.99 -11.39
C LEU A 162 -22.50 -2.81 -11.11
N GLU A 163 -23.18 -3.93 -10.76
CA GLU A 163 -24.60 -3.92 -10.41
C GLU A 163 -24.79 -3.36 -9.00
N VAL A 164 -25.59 -2.32 -8.85
CA VAL A 164 -26.04 -1.85 -7.54
C VAL A 164 -27.09 -2.84 -7.01
N LEU A 165 -26.75 -3.55 -5.95
CA LEU A 165 -27.58 -4.60 -5.35
C LEU A 165 -28.55 -4.06 -4.32
N GLU A 166 -28.11 -3.06 -3.55
CA GLU A 166 -28.92 -2.42 -2.51
C GLU A 166 -28.42 -0.99 -2.26
N ILE A 167 -29.35 -0.08 -2.01
CA ILE A 167 -29.08 1.26 -1.53
C ILE A 167 -29.72 1.38 -0.15
N GLU A 168 -28.91 1.40 0.88
CA GLU A 168 -29.33 1.57 2.25
C GLU A 168 -29.37 3.07 2.58
N ASP A 169 -30.54 3.59 2.90
CA ASP A 169 -30.78 5.00 3.18
C ASP A 169 -31.55 5.12 4.50
N HIS A 170 -30.82 5.20 5.61
CA HIS A 170 -31.40 5.11 6.95
C HIS A 170 -31.59 6.46 7.64
N HIS A 171 -30.68 7.41 7.45
CA HIS A 171 -30.73 8.72 8.07
C HIS A 171 -29.93 9.75 7.26
N ASP A 172 -30.21 11.00 7.50
CA ASP A 172 -29.48 12.13 6.95
C ASP A 172 -29.24 13.13 8.09
N TYR A 173 -27.96 13.30 8.46
CA TYR A 173 -27.55 14.30 9.46
C TYR A 173 -27.05 15.59 8.82
N GLY A 174 -27.12 15.70 7.50
CA GLY A 174 -26.48 16.76 6.74
C GLY A 174 -24.96 16.59 6.68
N LEU A 175 -24.31 17.50 5.98
CA LEU A 175 -22.85 17.56 5.93
C LEU A 175 -22.33 18.39 7.11
N PRO A 176 -21.16 18.02 7.69
CA PRO A 176 -20.48 18.86 8.69
C PRO A 176 -20.24 20.27 8.15
N GLU A 177 -20.47 21.30 8.97
CA GLU A 177 -20.23 22.70 8.62
C GLU A 177 -18.76 23.13 8.80
N VAL A 178 -17.91 22.26 9.31
CA VAL A 178 -16.52 22.54 9.64
C VAL A 178 -15.67 22.46 8.37
N ASP A 179 -14.94 23.54 8.06
CA ASP A 179 -13.86 23.48 7.07
C ASP A 179 -12.77 22.52 7.56
N GLY A 180 -12.70 21.34 6.95
CA GLY A 180 -11.73 20.30 7.22
C GLY A 180 -10.63 20.21 6.16
N GLU A 181 -10.50 21.24 5.35
CA GLU A 181 -9.49 21.26 4.29
C GLU A 181 -8.07 21.36 4.88
N TYR A 182 -7.18 20.54 4.39
CA TYR A 182 -5.77 20.50 4.80
C TYR A 182 -4.81 20.97 3.70
N ASP A 183 -5.22 20.96 2.42
CA ASP A 183 -4.36 21.43 1.33
C ASP A 183 -4.25 22.96 1.36
N PRO A 184 -3.05 23.52 1.58
CA PRO A 184 -2.86 24.96 1.64
C PRO A 184 -3.20 25.67 0.32
N ARG A 185 -3.13 24.97 -0.82
CA ARG A 185 -3.50 25.51 -2.14
C ARG A 185 -5.01 25.76 -2.22
N VAL A 186 -5.81 24.85 -1.67
CA VAL A 186 -7.27 24.94 -1.65
C VAL A 186 -7.73 25.92 -0.57
N ARG A 187 -7.16 25.84 0.62
CA ARG A 187 -7.48 26.74 1.75
C ARG A 187 -7.10 28.20 1.49
N GLY A 188 -6.15 28.44 0.60
CA GLY A 188 -5.56 29.78 0.45
C GLY A 188 -4.77 30.26 1.68
N THR A 189 -4.35 29.32 2.55
CA THR A 189 -3.50 29.63 3.70
C THR A 189 -2.05 29.65 3.29
N HIS A 190 -1.27 30.49 3.97
CA HIS A 190 0.16 30.58 3.72
C HIS A 190 0.92 29.71 4.72
N GLU A 191 1.94 29.03 4.21
CA GLU A 191 2.91 28.36 5.05
C GLU A 191 3.64 29.35 5.95
N ARG A 192 4.16 28.88 7.06
CA ARG A 192 4.99 29.69 7.94
C ARG A 192 6.28 30.11 7.23
N THR A 193 6.52 31.42 7.18
CA THR A 193 7.73 31.98 6.57
C THR A 193 8.73 32.53 7.60
N ASP A 194 8.41 32.38 8.88
CA ASP A 194 9.22 32.86 10.00
C ASP A 194 10.28 31.86 10.47
N LEU A 195 10.24 30.61 9.97
CA LEU A 195 11.23 29.60 10.26
C LEU A 195 12.38 29.66 9.26
N LYS A 196 13.59 29.49 9.77
CA LYS A 196 14.77 29.33 8.92
C LYS A 196 14.87 27.90 8.42
N PRO A 197 15.32 27.68 7.17
CA PRO A 197 15.49 26.35 6.64
C PRO A 197 16.48 25.53 7.47
N LEU A 198 16.20 24.25 7.59
CA LEU A 198 17.12 23.26 8.13
C LEU A 198 17.70 22.45 6.96
N GLU A 199 19.01 22.48 6.83
CA GLU A 199 19.72 21.75 5.78
C GLU A 199 20.52 20.58 6.37
N ILE A 200 20.49 19.44 5.69
CA ILE A 200 21.33 18.27 5.96
C ILE A 200 22.23 18.10 4.74
N SER A 201 23.54 18.13 4.95
CA SER A 201 24.50 18.05 3.85
C SER A 201 25.57 17.00 4.12
N GLN A 202 25.83 16.19 3.10
CA GLN A 202 26.95 15.24 3.05
C GLN A 202 27.78 15.51 1.79
N PRO A 203 28.71 16.48 1.81
CA PRO A 203 29.43 16.93 0.61
C PRO A 203 30.26 15.84 -0.06
N GLU A 204 30.61 14.78 0.68
CA GLU A 204 31.35 13.61 0.18
C GLU A 204 30.42 12.46 -0.25
N GLY A 205 29.10 12.68 -0.20
CA GLY A 205 28.08 11.68 -0.48
C GLY A 205 27.71 10.82 0.71
N VAL A 206 26.82 9.86 0.48
CA VAL A 206 26.36 8.90 1.49
C VAL A 206 27.43 7.88 1.85
N SER A 207 27.40 7.36 3.08
CA SER A 207 28.38 6.36 3.54
C SER A 207 27.91 4.91 3.29
N PHE A 208 26.78 4.71 2.66
CA PHE A 208 26.31 3.39 2.26
C PHE A 208 26.50 3.18 0.75
N ALA A 209 26.56 1.92 0.34
CA ALA A 209 26.61 1.52 -1.06
C ALA A 209 25.36 0.69 -1.41
N VAL A 210 24.84 0.92 -2.61
CA VAL A 210 23.73 0.14 -3.19
C VAL A 210 24.24 -0.53 -4.47
N ASP A 211 24.12 -1.87 -4.52
CA ASP A 211 24.45 -2.68 -5.69
C ASP A 211 23.28 -3.59 -6.03
N GLY A 212 22.51 -3.20 -7.06
CA GLY A 212 21.22 -3.80 -7.33
C GLY A 212 20.30 -3.74 -6.11
N ASN A 213 19.95 -4.88 -5.54
CA ASN A 213 19.11 -4.97 -4.35
C ASN A 213 19.89 -5.03 -3.04
N GLU A 214 21.20 -5.06 -3.09
CA GLU A 214 22.05 -5.13 -1.89
C GLU A 214 22.42 -3.74 -1.39
N VAL A 215 22.22 -3.51 -0.10
CA VAL A 215 22.64 -2.30 0.62
C VAL A 215 23.68 -2.70 1.64
N ARG A 216 24.80 -1.98 1.64
CA ARG A 216 25.87 -2.11 2.63
C ARG A 216 26.10 -0.78 3.31
N TRP A 217 26.13 -0.81 4.64
CA TRP A 217 26.38 0.38 5.47
C TRP A 217 27.18 0.01 6.70
N GLN A 218 28.38 0.57 6.82
CA GLN A 218 29.32 0.19 7.87
C GLN A 218 29.58 -1.34 7.87
N ASN A 219 29.24 -2.03 8.97
CA ASN A 219 29.34 -3.49 9.08
C ASN A 219 28.04 -4.22 8.71
N TRP A 220 26.99 -3.48 8.32
CA TRP A 220 25.70 -4.05 7.96
C TRP A 220 25.60 -4.37 6.48
N SER A 221 24.94 -5.45 6.16
CA SER A 221 24.49 -5.78 4.82
C SER A 221 23.05 -6.28 4.87
N LEU A 222 22.28 -5.92 3.85
CA LEU A 222 20.90 -6.36 3.68
C LEU A 222 20.53 -6.36 2.19
N ARG A 223 19.36 -6.93 1.84
CA ARG A 223 18.79 -6.84 0.51
C ARG A 223 17.39 -6.28 0.58
N LEU A 224 17.04 -5.45 -0.40
CA LEU A 224 15.72 -4.87 -0.54
C LEU A 224 14.92 -5.67 -1.57
N GLY A 225 13.65 -5.87 -1.29
CA GLY A 225 12.63 -6.30 -2.22
C GLY A 225 11.37 -5.47 -2.06
N PHE A 226 10.42 -5.67 -2.96
CA PHE A 226 9.15 -4.97 -2.95
C PHE A 226 8.04 -5.88 -3.49
N ASN A 227 6.88 -5.85 -2.87
CA ASN A 227 5.69 -6.53 -3.37
C ASN A 227 4.43 -5.71 -3.08
N PHE A 228 3.31 -6.09 -3.71
CA PHE A 228 2.07 -5.33 -3.63
C PHE A 228 1.49 -5.27 -2.21
N ARG A 229 1.58 -6.37 -1.44
CA ARG A 229 0.94 -6.48 -0.14
C ARG A 229 1.76 -5.83 0.97
N GLU A 230 3.05 -6.17 1.07
CA GLU A 230 3.92 -5.76 2.19
C GLU A 230 4.69 -4.46 1.90
N GLY A 231 4.67 -3.98 0.64
CA GLY A 231 5.58 -2.90 0.21
C GLY A 231 7.03 -3.34 0.26
N PRO A 232 7.92 -2.59 0.90
CA PRO A 232 9.33 -2.95 1.02
C PRO A 232 9.52 -4.16 1.94
N VAL A 233 10.36 -5.08 1.48
CA VAL A 233 10.78 -6.25 2.24
C VAL A 233 12.29 -6.26 2.39
N ILE A 234 12.78 -6.46 3.60
CA ILE A 234 14.21 -6.50 3.92
C ILE A 234 14.63 -7.95 4.12
N TYR A 235 15.62 -8.37 3.37
CA TYR A 235 16.12 -9.74 3.41
C TYR A 235 17.57 -9.81 3.89
N GLN A 236 17.92 -10.93 4.51
CA GLN A 236 19.27 -11.35 4.81
C GLN A 236 20.11 -10.29 5.56
N VAL A 237 19.48 -9.63 6.53
CA VAL A 237 20.17 -8.66 7.38
C VAL A 237 21.31 -9.37 8.12
N ALA A 238 22.51 -8.88 7.93
CA ALA A 238 23.69 -9.43 8.57
C ALA A 238 24.62 -8.33 9.06
N PHE A 239 25.41 -8.66 10.06
CA PHE A 239 26.45 -7.80 10.64
C PHE A 239 27.81 -8.50 10.54
N ASP A 240 28.80 -7.80 10.04
CA ASP A 240 30.20 -8.27 10.06
C ASP A 240 30.83 -7.93 11.43
N ASP A 241 31.04 -8.96 12.22
CA ASP A 241 31.70 -8.85 13.52
C ASP A 241 33.14 -9.32 13.40
N GLN A 242 34.04 -8.38 13.08
CA GLN A 242 35.48 -8.61 12.93
C GLN A 242 35.81 -9.73 11.92
N GLY A 243 35.15 -9.74 10.78
CA GLY A 243 35.31 -10.75 9.72
C GLY A 243 34.42 -11.99 9.89
N THR A 244 33.62 -12.03 10.94
CA THR A 244 32.63 -13.10 11.14
C THR A 244 31.22 -12.57 10.79
N ARG A 245 30.65 -13.07 9.72
CA ARG A 245 29.26 -12.72 9.34
C ARG A 245 28.28 -13.30 10.35
N ARG A 246 27.48 -12.43 10.98
CA ARG A 246 26.38 -12.80 11.88
C ARG A 246 25.07 -12.50 11.19
N ASP A 247 24.25 -13.52 10.96
CA ASP A 247 22.87 -13.34 10.46
C ASP A 247 22.01 -12.78 11.58
N VAL A 248 21.37 -11.63 11.34
CA VAL A 248 20.52 -10.95 12.30
C VAL A 248 19.05 -11.26 12.02
N ALA A 249 18.60 -11.04 10.77
CA ALA A 249 17.24 -11.38 10.34
C ALA A 249 17.27 -11.93 8.91
N TYR A 250 16.42 -12.93 8.65
CA TYR A 250 16.32 -13.51 7.31
C TYR A 250 15.37 -12.72 6.41
N ARG A 251 14.20 -12.32 6.94
CA ARG A 251 13.17 -11.59 6.25
C ARG A 251 12.44 -10.70 7.24
N MET A 252 12.27 -9.45 6.90
CA MET A 252 11.55 -8.46 7.69
C MET A 252 10.62 -7.68 6.76
N SER A 253 9.38 -7.52 7.17
CA SER A 253 8.37 -6.73 6.47
C SER A 253 7.29 -6.26 7.43
N PHE A 254 6.49 -5.32 6.96
CA PHE A 254 5.27 -4.93 7.64
C PHE A 254 4.15 -5.87 7.15
N ALA A 255 3.92 -6.97 7.87
CA ALA A 255 3.10 -8.06 7.37
C ALA A 255 1.60 -7.79 7.41
N GLU A 256 1.12 -7.00 8.38
CA GLU A 256 -0.30 -6.65 8.52
C GLU A 256 -0.47 -5.47 9.49
N MET A 257 -1.51 -4.67 9.24
CA MET A 257 -2.02 -3.67 10.17
C MET A 257 -3.47 -4.04 10.51
N VAL A 258 -3.71 -4.31 11.79
CA VAL A 258 -5.04 -4.71 12.27
C VAL A 258 -5.69 -3.52 12.97
N VAL A 259 -6.77 -3.00 12.41
CA VAL A 259 -7.53 -1.88 12.94
C VAL A 259 -8.95 -2.35 13.32
N PRO A 260 -9.16 -2.80 14.56
CA PRO A 260 -10.47 -3.27 14.99
C PRO A 260 -11.40 -2.08 15.27
N TYR A 261 -12.15 -1.64 14.28
CA TYR A 261 -13.09 -0.51 14.39
C TYR A 261 -14.13 -0.73 15.49
N ARG A 262 -14.65 -1.96 15.65
CA ARG A 262 -15.58 -2.38 16.71
C ARG A 262 -16.85 -1.53 16.85
N ASP A 263 -17.19 -0.77 15.84
CA ASP A 263 -18.43 -0.01 15.82
C ASP A 263 -19.54 -0.90 15.25
N PRO A 264 -20.57 -1.26 16.06
CA PRO A 264 -21.69 -2.05 15.58
C PRO A 264 -22.73 -1.20 14.83
N GLY A 265 -22.51 0.10 14.72
CA GLY A 265 -23.39 1.03 14.04
C GLY A 265 -23.51 0.72 12.56
N PHE A 266 -24.63 1.15 11.98
CA PHE A 266 -24.97 0.93 10.57
C PHE A 266 -23.85 1.33 9.60
N ASP A 267 -23.18 2.43 9.87
CA ASP A 267 -22.12 2.96 8.99
C ASP A 267 -20.83 2.13 9.00
N HIS A 268 -20.61 1.28 10.03
CA HIS A 268 -19.28 0.67 10.23
C HIS A 268 -19.27 -0.84 10.50
N TYR A 269 -20.42 -1.48 10.79
CA TYR A 269 -20.43 -2.87 11.29
C TYR A 269 -19.79 -3.89 10.35
N ARG A 270 -19.73 -3.58 9.05
CA ARG A 270 -19.19 -4.46 8.00
C ARG A 270 -17.74 -4.17 7.62
N ARG A 271 -17.08 -3.16 8.24
CA ARG A 271 -15.68 -2.87 7.98
C ARG A 271 -14.79 -4.04 8.31
N THR A 272 -13.87 -4.31 7.42
CA THR A 272 -12.78 -5.25 7.67
C THR A 272 -11.79 -4.66 8.67
N ALA A 273 -10.96 -5.50 9.29
CA ALA A 273 -9.97 -5.06 10.25
C ALA A 273 -8.53 -5.25 9.77
N PHE A 274 -8.33 -5.78 8.57
CA PHE A 274 -7.01 -6.16 8.05
C PHE A 274 -6.63 -5.23 6.89
N ASP A 275 -6.20 -4.02 7.22
CA ASP A 275 -6.00 -2.94 6.25
C ASP A 275 -4.95 -3.28 5.17
N ILE A 276 -3.83 -3.91 5.53
CA ILE A 276 -2.81 -4.30 4.56
C ILE A 276 -3.32 -5.45 3.67
N GLY A 277 -4.03 -6.42 4.26
CA GLY A 277 -4.63 -7.53 3.51
C GLY A 277 -5.70 -7.07 2.53
N GLU A 278 -6.39 -5.98 2.84
CA GLU A 278 -7.44 -5.41 1.99
C GLU A 278 -6.86 -4.60 0.82
N TRP A 279 -5.94 -3.69 1.11
CA TRP A 279 -5.40 -2.74 0.14
C TRP A 279 -4.04 -3.13 -0.44
N GLY A 280 -3.14 -3.59 0.40
CA GLY A 280 -1.75 -3.79 0.07
C GLY A 280 -0.90 -2.52 0.21
N LEU A 281 0.06 -2.54 1.13
CA LEU A 281 0.96 -1.42 1.38
C LEU A 281 1.76 -1.03 0.13
N GLY A 282 2.10 -2.00 -0.72
CA GLY A 282 2.77 -1.73 -1.99
C GLY A 282 1.90 -0.99 -2.99
N TYR A 283 0.60 -1.32 -3.08
CA TYR A 283 -0.33 -0.59 -3.94
C TYR A 283 -0.58 0.84 -3.47
N MET A 284 -0.55 1.08 -2.16
CA MET A 284 -0.71 2.42 -1.59
C MET A 284 0.57 3.26 -1.65
N THR A 285 1.68 2.71 -2.13
CA THR A 285 2.95 3.42 -2.21
C THR A 285 2.91 4.51 -3.28
N THR A 286 3.37 5.70 -2.90
CA THR A 286 3.54 6.85 -3.79
C THR A 286 5.01 7.19 -4.00
N SER A 287 5.30 8.03 -5.00
CA SER A 287 6.65 8.53 -5.25
C SER A 287 7.07 9.54 -4.17
N LEU A 288 8.26 9.35 -3.61
CA LEU A 288 8.81 10.23 -2.58
C LEU A 288 9.43 11.50 -3.18
N GLU A 289 9.35 12.60 -2.45
CA GLU A 289 9.89 13.89 -2.87
C GLU A 289 10.94 14.42 -1.89
N LEU A 290 12.08 14.87 -2.44
CA LEU A 290 13.12 15.52 -1.66
C LEU A 290 12.61 16.85 -1.10
N GLY A 291 12.79 17.03 0.19
CA GLY A 291 12.35 18.24 0.89
C GLY A 291 10.97 18.11 1.52
N CYS A 292 10.12 17.23 0.98
CA CYS A 292 8.82 16.88 1.55
C CYS A 292 8.93 15.65 2.44
N ASP A 293 9.27 14.49 1.84
CA ASP A 293 9.30 13.20 2.53
C ASP A 293 10.64 12.91 3.19
N CYS A 294 11.73 13.32 2.56
CA CYS A 294 13.10 13.03 2.98
C CYS A 294 13.98 14.27 2.83
N LEU A 295 14.99 14.39 3.71
CA LEU A 295 15.99 15.45 3.68
C LEU A 295 17.41 14.85 3.60
N GLY A 296 18.33 15.63 3.03
CA GLY A 296 19.76 15.27 2.94
C GLY A 296 20.14 14.64 1.59
N GLU A 297 21.26 13.91 1.60
CA GLU A 297 21.72 13.15 0.44
C GLU A 297 20.98 11.81 0.39
N ILE A 298 20.21 11.60 -0.67
CA ILE A 298 19.28 10.48 -0.76
C ILE A 298 19.60 9.60 -1.95
N VAL A 299 19.51 8.28 -1.74
CA VAL A 299 19.44 7.29 -2.82
C VAL A 299 18.01 6.76 -2.87
N TYR A 300 17.37 6.90 -4.03
CA TYR A 300 16.04 6.38 -4.29
C TYR A 300 16.09 5.00 -4.93
N VAL A 301 15.11 4.17 -4.61
CA VAL A 301 14.88 2.87 -5.24
C VAL A 301 13.46 2.86 -5.79
N ASP A 302 13.35 2.53 -7.07
CA ASP A 302 12.07 2.38 -7.75
C ASP A 302 11.46 1.01 -7.45
N ALA A 303 10.14 0.92 -7.50
CA ALA A 303 9.41 -0.34 -7.39
C ALA A 303 8.71 -0.66 -8.70
N VAL A 304 8.60 -1.95 -9.02
CA VAL A 304 7.85 -2.44 -10.17
C VAL A 304 6.82 -3.44 -9.69
N MET A 305 5.57 -3.22 -10.06
CA MET A 305 4.44 -4.11 -9.74
C MET A 305 3.64 -4.47 -11.00
N PRO A 306 2.88 -5.55 -10.97
CA PRO A 306 1.92 -5.84 -12.02
C PRO A 306 0.63 -5.04 -11.82
N ASP A 307 0.02 -4.62 -12.92
CA ASP A 307 -1.37 -4.18 -12.93
C ASP A 307 -2.34 -5.39 -12.97
N THR A 308 -3.64 -5.10 -13.02
CA THR A 308 -4.69 -6.15 -13.05
C THR A 308 -4.71 -6.96 -14.34
N ARG A 309 -4.02 -6.50 -15.37
CA ARG A 309 -3.82 -7.22 -16.64
C ARG A 309 -2.53 -8.03 -16.66
N GLY A 310 -1.71 -7.90 -15.60
CA GLY A 310 -0.42 -8.55 -15.49
C GLY A 310 0.69 -7.84 -16.25
N GLU A 311 0.48 -6.58 -16.64
CA GLU A 311 1.50 -5.73 -17.24
C GLU A 311 2.27 -4.98 -16.13
N PRO A 312 3.58 -4.78 -16.30
CA PRO A 312 4.36 -4.08 -15.27
C PRO A 312 4.10 -2.58 -15.29
N PHE A 313 3.95 -2.00 -14.12
CA PHE A 313 4.03 -0.56 -13.93
C PHE A 313 5.07 -0.20 -12.88
N GLU A 314 5.67 0.98 -13.02
CA GLU A 314 6.75 1.46 -12.17
C GLU A 314 6.25 2.53 -11.21
N ILE A 315 6.70 2.44 -9.95
CA ILE A 315 6.57 3.50 -8.95
C ILE A 315 7.96 4.10 -8.76
N PRO A 316 8.26 5.22 -9.41
CA PRO A 316 9.57 5.85 -9.27
C PRO A 316 9.75 6.38 -7.85
N ARG A 317 10.96 6.25 -7.32
CA ARG A 317 11.30 6.74 -5.97
C ARG A 317 10.38 6.18 -4.86
N ALA A 318 10.02 4.89 -4.97
CA ALA A 318 9.14 4.23 -3.99
C ALA A 318 9.79 4.09 -2.61
N ILE A 319 11.10 3.97 -2.56
CA ILE A 319 11.88 3.87 -1.30
C ILE A 319 12.98 4.92 -1.32
N CYS A 320 13.19 5.63 -0.21
CA CYS A 320 14.37 6.46 -0.01
C CYS A 320 15.30 5.87 1.05
N LEU A 321 16.60 5.98 0.80
CA LEU A 321 17.67 5.62 1.71
C LEU A 321 18.48 6.85 2.03
N HIS A 322 18.64 7.17 3.30
CA HIS A 322 19.45 8.32 3.75
C HIS A 322 20.05 8.08 5.13
N GLU A 323 21.02 8.89 5.49
CA GLU A 323 21.64 8.89 6.81
C GLU A 323 21.15 10.07 7.64
N GLU A 324 21.05 9.85 8.94
CA GLU A 324 20.66 10.87 9.90
C GLU A 324 21.63 10.92 11.10
N ASP A 325 21.78 12.13 11.67
CA ASP A 325 22.34 12.26 13.00
C ASP A 325 21.26 11.88 14.03
N ASN A 326 21.45 10.74 14.69
CA ASN A 326 20.48 10.20 15.63
C ASN A 326 20.85 10.57 17.09
N ALA A 327 21.38 11.77 17.28
CA ALA A 327 21.73 12.39 18.55
C ALA A 327 22.85 11.66 19.34
N VAL A 328 22.92 11.92 20.61
CA VAL A 328 23.94 11.31 21.51
C VAL A 328 23.45 9.95 21.99
N LEU A 329 24.16 8.89 21.61
CA LEU A 329 23.90 7.54 22.10
C LEU A 329 24.27 7.41 23.58
N TRP A 330 25.46 7.92 23.95
CA TRP A 330 26.02 7.79 25.28
C TRP A 330 26.99 8.91 25.60
N LYS A 331 26.94 9.37 26.84
CA LYS A 331 27.87 10.36 27.37
C LYS A 331 28.23 10.03 28.83
N HIS A 332 29.52 10.13 29.17
CA HIS A 332 29.96 10.05 30.54
C HIS A 332 30.57 11.37 30.95
N VAL A 333 30.21 11.83 32.13
CA VAL A 333 30.71 13.05 32.76
C VAL A 333 31.35 12.64 34.09
N ASP A 334 32.56 13.10 34.31
CA ASP A 334 33.22 12.94 35.59
C ASP A 334 32.45 13.70 36.69
N ALA A 335 32.14 13.01 37.77
CA ALA A 335 31.27 13.56 38.83
C ALA A 335 31.97 14.63 39.67
N GLU A 336 33.28 14.59 39.78
CA GLU A 336 34.08 15.53 40.61
C GLU A 336 34.43 16.79 39.85
N THR A 337 34.86 16.64 38.59
CA THR A 337 35.31 17.77 37.78
C THR A 337 34.25 18.35 36.86
N GLY A 338 33.15 17.65 36.64
CA GLY A 338 32.16 17.99 35.64
C GLY A 338 32.64 17.88 34.19
N ALA A 339 33.88 17.38 33.99
CA ALA A 339 34.42 17.24 32.65
C ALA A 339 33.79 16.10 31.86
N GLN A 340 33.53 16.32 30.59
CA GLN A 340 33.06 15.28 29.70
C GLN A 340 34.22 14.34 29.38
N VAL A 341 34.19 13.13 29.96
CA VAL A 341 35.25 12.13 29.79
C VAL A 341 35.06 11.35 28.48
N ARG A 342 33.79 11.05 28.11
CA ARG A 342 33.48 10.27 26.94
C ARG A 342 32.13 10.64 26.35
N LYS A 343 32.06 10.63 25.01
CA LYS A 343 30.82 10.90 24.26
C LYS A 343 30.78 10.07 22.97
N HIS A 344 29.67 9.44 22.72
CA HIS A 344 29.36 8.79 21.46
C HIS A 344 28.12 9.40 20.85
N ARG A 345 28.17 9.78 19.58
CA ARG A 345 26.97 10.10 18.77
C ARG A 345 26.55 8.87 18.00
N MET A 346 25.27 8.74 17.80
CA MET A 346 24.69 7.70 16.98
C MET A 346 24.40 8.26 15.59
N ARG A 347 24.83 7.58 14.55
CA ARG A 347 24.42 7.82 13.17
C ARG A 347 23.43 6.73 12.80
N GLY A 348 22.28 7.12 12.30
CA GLY A 348 21.25 6.22 11.81
C GLY A 348 21.24 6.21 10.29
N ALA A 349 20.90 5.08 9.68
CA ALA A 349 20.47 4.99 8.32
C ALA A 349 18.97 4.64 8.32
N ARG A 350 18.19 5.30 7.48
CA ARG A 350 16.75 5.07 7.35
C ARG A 350 16.39 4.55 5.98
N ILE A 351 15.44 3.66 5.97
CA ILE A 351 14.71 3.22 4.79
C ILE A 351 13.28 3.70 5.00
N ARG A 352 12.80 4.55 4.12
CA ARG A 352 11.46 5.12 4.21
C ARG A 352 10.63 4.74 2.99
N LEU A 353 9.40 4.44 3.23
CA LEU A 353 8.31 4.31 2.29
C LEU A 353 7.21 5.25 2.77
N ASP A 354 6.53 5.90 1.86
CA ASP A 354 5.28 6.60 2.16
C ASP A 354 4.14 5.92 1.40
N GLY A 355 3.01 5.77 2.07
CA GLY A 355 1.79 5.23 1.49
C GLY A 355 0.69 6.27 1.60
N ASP A 356 0.12 6.63 0.48
CA ASP A 356 -1.02 7.53 0.42
C ASP A 356 -2.32 6.74 0.58
N ASN A 357 -3.17 7.17 1.50
CA ASN A 357 -4.55 6.67 1.64
C ASN A 357 -5.54 7.44 0.74
N SER A 358 -5.07 8.44 -0.02
CA SER A 358 -5.93 9.15 -0.96
C SER A 358 -6.15 8.29 -2.21
N HIS A 359 -7.36 7.79 -2.33
CA HIS A 359 -7.82 7.01 -3.47
C HIS A 359 -8.00 7.91 -4.69
N GLY A 360 -7.00 8.07 -5.47
CA GLY A 360 -7.18 8.60 -6.79
C GLY A 360 -6.49 9.89 -7.10
N GLU A 361 -5.24 9.79 -7.34
CA GLU A 361 -4.60 10.56 -8.40
C GLU A 361 -3.29 9.86 -8.78
N ARG A 362 -3.43 8.68 -9.39
CA ARG A 362 -2.36 8.20 -10.27
C ARG A 362 -2.74 8.61 -11.69
N ARG A 363 -2.13 9.67 -12.16
CA ARG A 363 -2.15 10.04 -13.58
C ARG A 363 -1.20 9.16 -14.36
#